data_73f2ea01cf53a57b58cb9a0727b12556
#
_entry.id   73f2ea01cf53a57b58cb9a0727b12556
#
_cell.length_a   1.000
_cell.length_b   1.000
_cell.length_c   1.000
_cell.angle_alpha   90.00
_cell.angle_beta   90.00
_cell.angle_gamma   90.00
#
_symmetry.space_group_name_H-M   'P 1'
#
loop_
_entity.id
_entity.type
_entity.pdbx_description
1 polymer ?
#
loop_
_entity_poly.entity_id
_entity_poly.type
_entity_poly.pdbx_seq_one_letter_code
_entity_poly.pdbx_strand_id
1 'polypeptide(L)'
;MRTLRSFNKNAVAAMSTTPAPHTVATSLAPSAITLWRKRLLTLIPLGAIAWLAQVLADHPAISQYGLSALTLAMCAGMVAANTMPKHWLTPLAPGMQVARHHLLRLGVALYGLRLTFGAIAALGVGGVAVPLMMLVATLLFGTWVGSSFFGLSRREAILVSAGSAVCGAAAAIAVASVVRTDDRQTAVAVATVVLFGTAGMLLYPWIHELLTQHWHVAVSDRAFGIFTGATLHEVAQVIASGKMINDATADAAVVAKMVRVLALGPLLLIMALWPRTSWSQEAGGHRNLRGLLRSVPWFAVGFVAVMALNSAALVPSEWKPALVAFDNWLLACAMLAIGLHTRISDLLRAGRKPLALAGLLFVFLMGAGAVLCAWLV
;
A
#
# COMPACT_ATOMS: atom_id res chain seq x y z
N MET A 1 -34.05 -31.24 66.56
CA MET A 1 -34.43 -32.63 66.73
C MET A 1 -34.97 -33.14 65.43
N ARG A 2 -34.36 -34.23 64.87
CA ARG A 2 -34.85 -35.13 63.81
C ARG A 2 -35.16 -34.43 62.50
N THR A 3 -34.59 -34.73 61.31
CA THR A 3 -34.17 -36.05 60.79
C THR A 3 -33.18 -35.84 59.63
N LEU A 4 -31.99 -36.44 59.76
CA LEU A 4 -31.09 -36.86 58.68
C LEU A 4 -31.61 -38.20 58.10
N ARG A 5 -31.32 -38.42 56.83
CA ARG A 5 -31.38 -39.68 56.06
C ARG A 5 -32.42 -39.76 54.95
N SER A 6 -31.95 -39.40 53.73
CA SER A 6 -32.11 -40.31 52.59
C SER A 6 -30.98 -40.07 51.61
N PHE A 7 -29.88 -40.84 51.80
CA PHE A 7 -28.82 -40.95 50.81
C PHE A 7 -29.34 -41.75 49.62
N ASN A 8 -29.38 -41.08 48.50
CA ASN A 8 -29.82 -41.63 47.23
C ASN A 8 -28.74 -42.58 46.66
N LYS A 9 -29.07 -43.90 46.65
CA LYS A 9 -28.20 -44.99 46.14
C LYS A 9 -27.99 -45.01 44.62
N ASN A 10 -28.45 -43.96 43.88
CA ASN A 10 -28.36 -43.92 42.44
C ASN A 10 -27.16 -43.11 41.87
N ALA A 11 -26.20 -42.69 42.72
CA ALA A 11 -25.05 -41.91 42.28
C ALA A 11 -23.78 -42.78 41.97
N VAL A 12 -23.84 -44.10 42.09
CA VAL A 12 -22.66 -44.98 41.91
C VAL A 12 -22.65 -45.71 40.55
N ALA A 13 -23.75 -45.66 39.76
CA ALA A 13 -23.83 -46.38 38.48
C ALA A 13 -23.45 -45.57 37.25
N ALA A 14 -23.00 -44.33 37.39
CA ALA A 14 -22.69 -43.43 36.25
C ALA A 14 -21.19 -43.14 36.03
N MET A 15 -20.30 -43.95 36.63
CA MET A 15 -18.85 -43.79 36.52
C MET A 15 -18.14 -44.99 35.87
N SER A 16 -18.54 -45.39 34.67
CA SER A 16 -17.75 -46.35 33.87
C SER A 16 -18.14 -46.31 32.38
N THR A 17 -18.17 -45.09 31.76
CA THR A 17 -18.00 -44.99 30.31
C THR A 17 -16.70 -44.22 30.06
N THR A 18 -15.64 -44.96 29.87
CA THR A 18 -14.40 -44.45 29.25
C THR A 18 -14.77 -43.81 27.92
N PRO A 19 -14.50 -42.51 27.69
CA PRO A 19 -14.67 -41.93 26.37
C PRO A 19 -13.62 -42.60 25.44
N ALA A 20 -14.10 -43.11 24.31
CA ALA A 20 -13.27 -43.58 23.22
C ALA A 20 -12.23 -42.53 22.87
N PRO A 21 -10.96 -42.92 22.54
CA PRO A 21 -9.96 -41.97 22.16
C PRO A 21 -10.43 -41.28 20.86
N HIS A 22 -10.78 -40.00 21.01
CA HIS A 22 -10.93 -39.14 19.85
C HIS A 22 -9.55 -39.11 19.18
N THR A 23 -9.42 -39.83 18.06
CA THR A 23 -8.33 -39.66 17.12
C THR A 23 -8.40 -38.21 16.64
N VAL A 24 -7.68 -37.34 17.34
CA VAL A 24 -7.31 -36.02 16.84
C VAL A 24 -6.48 -36.32 15.60
N ALA A 25 -7.12 -36.27 14.43
CA ALA A 25 -6.41 -36.20 13.17
C ALA A 25 -5.51 -34.97 13.25
N THR A 26 -4.26 -35.15 13.65
CA THR A 26 -3.22 -34.16 13.53
C THR A 26 -3.09 -33.91 12.03
N SER A 27 -3.80 -32.91 11.54
CA SER A 27 -3.55 -32.33 10.22
C SER A 27 -2.10 -31.83 10.29
N LEU A 28 -1.17 -32.62 9.75
CA LEU A 28 0.22 -32.23 9.59
C LEU A 28 0.22 -30.88 8.87
N ALA A 29 0.64 -29.84 9.54
CA ALA A 29 0.80 -28.53 8.93
C ALA A 29 1.66 -28.71 7.67
N PRO A 30 1.24 -28.19 6.51
CA PRO A 30 1.95 -28.39 5.26
C PRO A 30 3.41 -27.94 5.45
N SER A 31 4.36 -28.77 5.02
CA SER A 31 5.79 -28.47 5.14
C SER A 31 6.08 -27.12 4.48
N ALA A 32 7.08 -26.38 5.00
CA ALA A 32 7.47 -25.09 4.43
C ALA A 32 7.74 -25.19 2.92
N ILE A 33 8.30 -26.31 2.45
CA ILE A 33 8.56 -26.60 1.03
C ILE A 33 7.24 -26.67 0.24
N THR A 34 6.20 -27.31 0.77
CA THR A 34 4.90 -27.41 0.13
C THR A 34 4.22 -26.05 0.01
N LEU A 35 4.37 -25.19 1.02
CA LEU A 35 3.86 -23.82 1.02
C LEU A 35 4.56 -22.95 -0.04
N TRP A 36 5.90 -23.03 -0.10
CA TRP A 36 6.70 -22.30 -1.10
C TRP A 36 6.39 -22.77 -2.53
N ARG A 37 6.27 -24.08 -2.73
CA ARG A 37 5.88 -24.63 -4.03
C ARG A 37 4.50 -24.12 -4.49
N LYS A 38 3.50 -24.09 -3.61
CA LYS A 38 2.19 -23.50 -3.90
C LYS A 38 2.29 -22.03 -4.25
N ARG A 39 3.09 -21.26 -3.52
CA ARG A 39 3.32 -19.82 -3.78
C ARG A 39 3.91 -19.60 -5.16
N LEU A 40 4.94 -20.35 -5.53
CA LEU A 40 5.62 -20.24 -6.83
C LEU A 40 4.70 -20.66 -7.99
N LEU A 41 3.99 -21.77 -7.86
CA LEU A 41 3.07 -22.25 -8.90
C LEU A 41 1.92 -21.26 -9.16
N THR A 42 1.44 -20.60 -8.13
CA THR A 42 0.36 -19.59 -8.25
C THR A 42 0.85 -18.23 -8.77
N LEU A 43 2.16 -17.99 -8.81
CA LEU A 43 2.74 -16.81 -9.49
C LEU A 43 2.76 -16.97 -11.02
N ILE A 44 2.80 -18.19 -11.55
CA ILE A 44 2.87 -18.42 -13.00
C ILE A 44 1.71 -17.74 -13.74
N PRO A 45 0.44 -17.98 -13.40
CA PRO A 45 -0.68 -17.32 -14.08
C PRO A 45 -0.68 -15.81 -13.89
N LEU A 46 -0.27 -15.31 -12.72
CA LEU A 46 -0.14 -13.86 -12.48
C LEU A 46 0.95 -13.26 -13.37
N GLY A 47 2.09 -13.94 -13.49
CA GLY A 47 3.19 -13.52 -14.36
C GLY A 47 2.81 -13.53 -15.85
N ALA A 48 2.05 -14.53 -16.29
CA ALA A 48 1.56 -14.62 -17.66
C ALA A 48 0.57 -13.48 -18.00
N ILE A 49 -0.35 -13.16 -17.09
CA ILE A 49 -1.29 -12.05 -17.29
C ILE A 49 -0.54 -10.70 -17.26
N ALA A 50 0.44 -10.53 -16.37
CA ALA A 50 1.26 -9.34 -16.33
C ALA A 50 2.10 -9.15 -17.61
N TRP A 51 2.64 -10.23 -18.13
CA TRP A 51 3.34 -10.22 -19.42
C TRP A 51 2.39 -9.84 -20.56
N LEU A 52 1.18 -10.42 -20.60
CA LEU A 52 0.16 -10.07 -21.59
C LEU A 52 -0.21 -8.58 -21.48
N ALA A 53 -0.32 -8.03 -20.27
CA ALA A 53 -0.57 -6.60 -20.05
C ALA A 53 0.56 -5.73 -20.63
N GLN A 54 1.83 -6.17 -20.57
CA GLN A 54 2.94 -5.47 -21.22
C GLN A 54 2.81 -5.52 -22.75
N VAL A 55 2.58 -6.69 -23.31
CA VAL A 55 2.40 -6.85 -24.77
C VAL A 55 1.23 -6.00 -25.28
N LEU A 56 0.14 -5.96 -24.53
CA LEU A 56 -1.03 -5.13 -24.88
C LEU A 56 -0.73 -3.63 -24.75
N ALA A 57 0.03 -3.19 -23.74
CA ALA A 57 0.41 -1.80 -23.55
C ALA A 57 1.29 -1.27 -24.70
N ASP A 58 2.15 -2.15 -25.24
CA ASP A 58 3.04 -1.81 -26.35
C ASP A 58 2.30 -1.81 -27.71
N HIS A 59 1.07 -2.33 -27.76
CA HIS A 59 0.29 -2.37 -29.00
C HIS A 59 -0.19 -0.94 -29.38
N PRO A 60 -0.01 -0.47 -30.63
CA PRO A 60 -0.33 0.90 -31.05
C PRO A 60 -1.76 1.35 -30.73
N ALA A 61 -2.74 0.44 -30.85
CA ALA A 61 -4.15 0.73 -30.57
C ALA A 61 -4.44 0.99 -29.08
N ILE A 62 -3.53 0.64 -28.16
CA ILE A 62 -3.69 0.84 -26.71
C ILE A 62 -2.75 1.93 -26.22
N SER A 63 -1.51 1.96 -26.73
CA SER A 63 -0.50 2.95 -26.36
C SER A 63 -0.94 4.38 -26.67
N GLN A 64 -1.75 4.59 -27.71
CA GLN A 64 -2.36 5.90 -28.05
C GLN A 64 -3.25 6.48 -26.94
N TYR A 65 -3.80 5.64 -26.05
CA TYR A 65 -4.59 6.07 -24.89
C TYR A 65 -3.76 6.28 -23.63
N GLY A 66 -2.42 6.19 -23.70
CA GLY A 66 -1.53 6.36 -22.54
C GLY A 66 -1.66 5.27 -21.47
N LEU A 67 -2.30 4.13 -21.79
CA LEU A 67 -2.50 3.05 -20.83
C LEU A 67 -1.22 2.23 -20.64
N SER A 68 -0.60 2.41 -19.46
CA SER A 68 0.61 1.65 -19.11
C SER A 68 0.27 0.18 -18.77
N ALA A 69 1.26 -0.71 -18.92
CA ALA A 69 1.14 -2.12 -18.52
C ALA A 69 0.67 -2.30 -17.06
N LEU A 70 1.12 -1.41 -16.17
CA LEU A 70 0.75 -1.42 -14.75
C LEU A 70 -0.74 -1.13 -14.57
N THR A 71 -1.24 -0.13 -15.31
CA THR A 71 -2.67 0.27 -15.28
C THR A 71 -3.55 -0.85 -15.84
N LEU A 72 -3.17 -1.42 -16.99
CA LEU A 72 -3.90 -2.54 -17.61
C LEU A 72 -3.95 -3.75 -16.67
N ALA A 73 -2.83 -4.13 -16.07
CA ALA A 73 -2.75 -5.23 -15.11
C ALA A 73 -3.66 -4.99 -13.89
N MET A 74 -3.65 -3.79 -13.33
CA MET A 74 -4.50 -3.44 -12.20
C MET A 74 -5.99 -3.46 -12.57
N CYS A 75 -6.37 -2.85 -13.69
CA CYS A 75 -7.76 -2.84 -14.16
C CYS A 75 -8.25 -4.28 -14.44
N ALA A 76 -7.44 -5.11 -15.10
CA ALA A 76 -7.76 -6.50 -15.34
C ALA A 76 -7.98 -7.27 -14.03
N GLY A 77 -7.10 -7.07 -13.04
CA GLY A 77 -7.25 -7.65 -11.71
C GLY A 77 -8.53 -7.20 -11.01
N MET A 78 -8.85 -5.90 -11.07
CA MET A 78 -10.05 -5.34 -10.45
C MET A 78 -11.34 -5.85 -11.11
N VAL A 79 -11.37 -5.92 -12.44
CA VAL A 79 -12.50 -6.52 -13.17
C VAL A 79 -12.67 -7.98 -12.75
N ALA A 80 -11.60 -8.77 -12.77
CA ALA A 80 -11.65 -10.17 -12.36
C ALA A 80 -12.13 -10.34 -10.90
N ALA A 81 -11.67 -9.50 -9.97
CA ALA A 81 -12.09 -9.55 -8.57
C ALA A 81 -13.58 -9.31 -8.36
N ASN A 82 -14.21 -8.50 -9.21
CA ASN A 82 -15.61 -8.10 -9.07
C ASN A 82 -16.58 -8.90 -9.97
N THR A 83 -16.07 -9.58 -11.01
CA THR A 83 -16.89 -10.39 -11.93
C THR A 83 -16.75 -11.88 -11.71
N MET A 84 -15.56 -12.36 -11.30
CA MET A 84 -15.32 -13.80 -11.13
C MET A 84 -15.79 -14.31 -9.77
N PRO A 85 -16.31 -15.55 -9.71
CA PRO A 85 -16.64 -16.23 -8.45
C PRO A 85 -15.40 -16.35 -7.54
N LYS A 86 -15.61 -16.20 -6.22
CA LYS A 86 -14.51 -16.26 -5.23
C LYS A 86 -13.69 -17.55 -5.30
N HIS A 87 -14.32 -18.69 -5.58
CA HIS A 87 -13.66 -19.99 -5.62
C HIS A 87 -12.60 -20.11 -6.72
N TRP A 88 -12.69 -19.30 -7.80
CA TRP A 88 -11.67 -19.26 -8.87
C TRP A 88 -10.43 -18.48 -8.45
N LEU A 89 -10.60 -17.48 -7.60
CA LEU A 89 -9.50 -16.60 -7.15
C LEU A 89 -8.81 -17.13 -5.89
N THR A 90 -9.52 -17.91 -5.07
CA THR A 90 -8.97 -18.48 -3.82
C THR A 90 -7.68 -19.29 -4.03
N PRO A 91 -7.56 -20.14 -5.07
CA PRO A 91 -6.32 -20.87 -5.32
C PRO A 91 -5.12 -19.97 -5.63
N LEU A 92 -5.34 -18.77 -6.18
CA LEU A 92 -4.30 -17.79 -6.52
C LEU A 92 -3.82 -16.96 -5.32
N ALA A 93 -4.54 -17.00 -4.20
CA ALA A 93 -4.26 -16.19 -3.02
C ALA A 93 -2.80 -16.25 -2.54
N PRO A 94 -2.11 -17.42 -2.50
CA PRO A 94 -0.71 -17.47 -2.08
C PRO A 94 0.23 -16.69 -3.01
N GLY A 95 0.03 -16.78 -4.34
CA GLY A 95 0.80 -16.02 -5.32
C GLY A 95 0.49 -14.53 -5.29
N MET A 96 -0.78 -14.16 -5.16
CA MET A 96 -1.21 -12.77 -5.00
C MET A 96 -0.55 -12.11 -3.78
N GLN A 97 -0.44 -12.84 -2.67
CA GLN A 97 0.22 -12.33 -1.46
C GLN A 97 1.72 -12.11 -1.71
N VAL A 98 2.41 -13.02 -2.39
CA VAL A 98 3.82 -12.86 -2.77
C VAL A 98 3.98 -11.67 -3.72
N ALA A 99 3.15 -11.56 -4.75
CA ALA A 99 3.21 -10.46 -5.72
C ALA A 99 3.04 -9.10 -5.04
N ARG A 100 2.01 -8.93 -4.21
CA ARG A 100 1.71 -7.69 -3.51
C ARG A 100 2.78 -7.28 -2.48
N HIS A 101 3.43 -8.23 -1.81
CA HIS A 101 4.38 -7.90 -0.75
C HIS A 101 5.84 -7.99 -1.20
N HIS A 102 6.23 -9.01 -1.94
CA HIS A 102 7.64 -9.24 -2.30
C HIS A 102 7.97 -8.68 -3.68
N LEU A 103 7.16 -8.96 -4.72
CA LEU A 103 7.46 -8.47 -6.07
C LEU A 103 7.31 -6.95 -6.12
N LEU A 104 6.29 -6.38 -5.46
CA LEU A 104 6.14 -4.92 -5.36
C LEU A 104 7.38 -4.27 -4.73
N ARG A 105 7.84 -4.79 -3.58
CA ARG A 105 8.99 -4.21 -2.87
C ARG A 105 10.28 -4.34 -3.68
N LEU A 106 10.47 -5.47 -4.36
CA LEU A 106 11.62 -5.68 -5.24
C LEU A 106 11.55 -4.74 -6.45
N GLY A 107 10.40 -4.65 -7.13
CA GLY A 107 10.20 -3.73 -8.24
C GLY A 107 10.44 -2.28 -7.83
N VAL A 108 9.87 -1.82 -6.72
CA VAL A 108 10.13 -0.47 -6.22
C VAL A 108 11.62 -0.23 -5.92
N ALA A 109 12.33 -1.22 -5.37
CA ALA A 109 13.77 -1.09 -5.15
C ALA A 109 14.55 -1.02 -6.47
N LEU A 110 14.21 -1.87 -7.44
CA LEU A 110 14.83 -1.87 -8.77
C LEU A 110 14.50 -0.62 -9.60
N TYR A 111 13.38 0.04 -9.33
CA TYR A 111 13.05 1.32 -9.99
C TYR A 111 14.16 2.37 -9.79
N GLY A 112 14.97 2.27 -8.75
CA GLY A 112 16.17 3.08 -8.55
C GLY A 112 17.18 3.02 -9.69
N LEU A 113 17.16 1.98 -10.55
CA LEU A 113 18.00 1.89 -11.76
C LEU A 113 17.70 2.97 -12.80
N ARG A 114 16.51 3.58 -12.77
CA ARG A 114 16.09 4.64 -13.70
C ARG A 114 16.55 6.03 -13.24
N LEU A 115 16.91 6.15 -11.96
CA LEU A 115 17.14 7.42 -11.29
C LEU A 115 18.60 7.58 -10.88
N THR A 116 19.04 8.84 -10.78
CA THR A 116 20.36 9.21 -10.25
C THR A 116 20.19 10.28 -9.16
N PHE A 117 21.19 10.47 -8.32
CA PHE A 117 21.20 11.58 -7.35
C PHE A 117 21.12 12.94 -8.04
N GLY A 118 21.69 13.07 -9.25
CA GLY A 118 21.55 14.27 -10.06
C GLY A 118 20.10 14.56 -10.45
N ALA A 119 19.34 13.53 -10.82
CA ALA A 119 17.91 13.67 -11.12
C ALA A 119 17.10 14.11 -9.89
N ILE A 120 17.46 13.61 -8.69
CA ILE A 120 16.83 14.08 -7.42
C ILE A 120 17.18 15.54 -7.15
N ALA A 121 18.45 15.91 -7.27
CA ALA A 121 18.89 17.28 -7.10
C ALA A 121 18.19 18.24 -8.08
N ALA A 122 17.94 17.79 -9.30
CA ALA A 122 17.18 18.55 -10.30
C ALA A 122 15.71 18.82 -9.90
N LEU A 123 15.11 18.01 -9.03
CA LEU A 123 13.78 18.31 -8.46
C LEU A 123 13.79 19.52 -7.51
N GLY A 124 14.96 19.93 -7.04
CA GLY A 124 15.13 21.09 -6.18
C GLY A 124 14.43 20.98 -4.82
N VAL A 125 14.37 22.11 -4.12
CA VAL A 125 13.76 22.18 -2.78
C VAL A 125 12.28 21.79 -2.80
N GLY A 126 11.54 22.18 -3.81
CA GLY A 126 10.12 21.84 -3.96
C GLY A 126 9.85 20.34 -4.01
N GLY A 127 10.73 19.56 -4.67
CA GLY A 127 10.64 18.11 -4.75
C GLY A 127 10.74 17.39 -3.41
N VAL A 128 11.31 18.02 -2.39
CA VAL A 128 11.40 17.50 -1.01
C VAL A 128 10.42 18.17 -0.08
N ALA A 129 10.28 19.50 -0.17
CA ALA A 129 9.45 20.28 0.74
C ALA A 129 7.96 19.95 0.57
N VAL A 130 7.45 19.92 -0.67
CA VAL A 130 6.03 19.64 -0.94
C VAL A 130 5.59 18.28 -0.37
N PRO A 131 6.26 17.15 -0.65
CA PRO A 131 5.89 15.87 -0.07
C PRO A 131 5.91 15.85 1.46
N LEU A 132 6.90 16.47 2.11
CA LEU A 132 6.99 16.52 3.57
C LEU A 132 5.90 17.41 4.18
N MET A 133 5.63 18.57 3.61
CA MET A 133 4.56 19.46 4.06
C MET A 133 3.21 18.77 3.90
N MET A 134 2.96 18.11 2.77
CA MET A 134 1.73 17.34 2.54
C MET A 134 1.57 16.19 3.52
N LEU A 135 2.67 15.49 3.86
CA LEU A 135 2.65 14.42 4.88
C LEU A 135 2.17 14.97 6.22
N VAL A 136 2.81 16.04 6.71
CA VAL A 136 2.49 16.63 8.02
C VAL A 136 1.08 17.22 8.02
N ALA A 137 0.74 18.01 6.99
CA ALA A 137 -0.58 18.64 6.87
C ALA A 137 -1.70 17.60 6.82
N THR A 138 -1.56 16.54 6.01
CA THR A 138 -2.56 15.47 5.89
C THR A 138 -2.74 14.70 7.19
N LEU A 139 -1.65 14.38 7.88
CA LEU A 139 -1.70 13.66 9.16
C LEU A 139 -2.40 14.48 10.24
N LEU A 140 -2.03 15.75 10.39
CA LEU A 140 -2.61 16.65 11.40
C LEU A 140 -4.07 16.98 11.08
N PHE A 141 -4.35 17.43 9.87
CA PHE A 141 -5.69 17.77 9.40
C PHE A 141 -6.64 16.58 9.52
N GLY A 142 -6.24 15.42 8.99
CA GLY A 142 -7.07 14.22 8.99
C GLY A 142 -7.31 13.68 10.40
N THR A 143 -6.32 13.71 11.28
CA THR A 143 -6.49 13.30 12.67
C THR A 143 -7.44 14.24 13.41
N TRP A 144 -7.32 15.55 13.20
CA TRP A 144 -8.20 16.53 13.80
C TRP A 144 -9.62 16.42 13.30
N VAL A 145 -9.85 16.44 11.99
CA VAL A 145 -11.18 16.34 11.39
C VAL A 145 -11.83 14.99 11.68
N GLY A 146 -11.06 13.91 11.59
CA GLY A 146 -11.55 12.55 11.85
C GLY A 146 -12.10 12.39 13.27
N SER A 147 -11.40 12.91 14.27
CA SER A 147 -11.83 12.81 15.65
C SER A 147 -12.89 13.85 16.03
N SER A 148 -12.77 15.12 15.57
CA SER A 148 -13.65 16.20 15.99
C SER A 148 -14.94 16.29 15.18
N PHE A 149 -14.90 15.98 13.88
CA PHE A 149 -16.03 16.17 12.97
C PHE A 149 -16.74 14.86 12.62
N PHE A 150 -15.99 13.80 12.31
CA PHE A 150 -16.58 12.50 11.96
C PHE A 150 -16.85 11.63 13.19
N GLY A 151 -16.39 12.04 14.40
CA GLY A 151 -16.56 11.26 15.63
C GLY A 151 -15.92 9.87 15.55
N LEU A 152 -14.79 9.75 14.83
CA LEU A 152 -13.96 8.55 14.85
C LEU A 152 -13.13 8.51 16.12
N SER A 153 -12.79 7.32 16.60
CA SER A 153 -11.78 7.22 17.63
C SER A 153 -10.46 7.84 17.14
N ARG A 154 -9.70 8.44 18.04
CA ARG A 154 -8.42 9.07 17.66
C ARG A 154 -7.47 8.08 16.98
N ARG A 155 -7.51 6.81 17.37
CA ARG A 155 -6.73 5.73 16.77
C ARG A 155 -7.13 5.50 15.30
N GLU A 156 -8.42 5.38 15.02
CA GLU A 156 -8.93 5.22 13.65
C GLU A 156 -8.62 6.43 12.77
N ALA A 157 -8.84 7.64 13.30
CA ALA A 157 -8.51 8.87 12.57
C ALA A 157 -7.02 8.93 12.19
N ILE A 158 -6.12 8.59 13.13
CA ILE A 158 -4.68 8.50 12.86
C ILE A 158 -4.36 7.46 11.79
N LEU A 159 -5.00 6.27 11.83
CA LEU A 159 -4.74 5.23 10.84
C LEU A 159 -5.09 5.65 9.42
N VAL A 160 -6.30 6.17 9.24
CA VAL A 160 -6.78 6.65 7.93
C VAL A 160 -5.91 7.80 7.44
N SER A 161 -5.58 8.73 8.34
CA SER A 161 -4.73 9.88 8.01
C SER A 161 -3.30 9.49 7.65
N ALA A 162 -2.69 8.58 8.41
CA ALA A 162 -1.34 8.10 8.14
C ALA A 162 -1.25 7.27 6.83
N GLY A 163 -2.27 6.47 6.56
CA GLY A 163 -2.41 5.78 5.28
C GLY A 163 -2.44 6.75 4.12
N SER A 164 -3.24 7.81 4.21
CA SER A 164 -3.31 8.86 3.18
C SER A 164 -2.05 9.74 3.12
N ALA A 165 -1.43 10.00 4.28
CA ALA A 165 -0.29 10.91 4.39
C ALA A 165 1.04 10.33 3.91
N VAL A 166 1.28 9.02 3.99
CA VAL A 166 2.62 8.44 3.71
C VAL A 166 2.62 7.53 2.48
N CYS A 167 2.40 6.24 2.66
CA CYS A 167 2.52 5.25 1.59
C CYS A 167 1.40 4.20 1.58
N GLY A 168 0.22 4.61 1.98
CA GLY A 168 -0.95 3.78 1.88
C GLY A 168 -1.01 2.68 2.92
N ALA A 169 -1.27 1.46 2.47
CA ALA A 169 -1.46 0.30 3.31
C ALA A 169 -0.26 0.02 4.24
N ALA A 170 0.96 0.19 3.75
CA ALA A 170 2.17 -0.05 4.55
C ALA A 170 2.26 0.92 5.75
N ALA A 171 1.94 2.20 5.55
CA ALA A 171 1.90 3.19 6.62
C ALA A 171 0.79 2.90 7.63
N ALA A 172 -0.42 2.57 7.16
CA ALA A 172 -1.53 2.22 8.03
C ALA A 172 -1.19 1.02 8.94
N ILE A 173 -0.60 -0.05 8.38
CA ILE A 173 -0.19 -1.23 9.15
C ILE A 173 0.95 -0.89 10.14
N ALA A 174 1.95 -0.11 9.70
CA ALA A 174 3.06 0.27 10.56
C ALA A 174 2.58 1.14 11.74
N VAL A 175 1.72 2.13 11.47
CA VAL A 175 1.12 2.99 12.51
C VAL A 175 0.19 2.19 13.42
N ALA A 176 -0.58 1.23 12.90
CA ALA A 176 -1.43 0.34 13.70
C ALA A 176 -0.66 -0.37 14.81
N SER A 177 0.58 -0.80 14.53
CA SER A 177 1.45 -1.44 15.53
C SER A 177 1.88 -0.49 16.65
N VAL A 178 2.02 0.81 16.35
CA VAL A 178 2.42 1.86 17.32
C VAL A 178 1.23 2.30 18.17
N VAL A 179 0.06 2.56 17.53
CA VAL A 179 -1.14 3.05 18.23
C VAL A 179 -2.03 1.92 18.77
N ARG A 180 -1.63 0.65 18.53
CA ARG A 180 -2.31 -0.56 19.03
C ARG A 180 -3.79 -0.60 18.67
N THR A 181 -4.07 -0.61 17.39
CA THR A 181 -5.43 -0.79 16.86
C THR A 181 -5.72 -2.26 16.59
N ASP A 182 -7.00 -2.59 16.47
CA ASP A 182 -7.43 -3.92 16.07
C ASP A 182 -7.27 -4.15 14.54
N ASP A 183 -7.35 -5.41 14.14
CA ASP A 183 -7.20 -5.82 12.74
C ASP A 183 -8.32 -5.25 11.86
N ARG A 184 -9.52 -5.04 12.42
CA ARG A 184 -10.66 -4.47 11.70
C ARG A 184 -10.42 -3.00 11.34
N GLN A 185 -9.98 -2.19 12.29
CA GLN A 185 -9.67 -0.77 12.07
C GLN A 185 -8.54 -0.62 11.06
N THR A 186 -7.53 -1.47 11.15
CA THR A 186 -6.41 -1.51 10.20
C THR A 186 -6.88 -1.89 8.80
N ALA A 187 -7.74 -2.91 8.67
CA ALA A 187 -8.29 -3.33 7.39
C ALA A 187 -9.15 -2.23 6.74
N VAL A 188 -9.94 -1.51 7.54
CA VAL A 188 -10.74 -0.37 7.07
C VAL A 188 -9.86 0.75 6.54
N ALA A 189 -8.81 1.15 7.26
CA ALA A 189 -7.87 2.17 6.81
C ALA A 189 -7.17 1.75 5.50
N VAL A 190 -6.74 0.50 5.39
CA VAL A 190 -6.15 -0.04 4.16
C VAL A 190 -7.14 -0.01 3.00
N ALA A 191 -8.41 -0.39 3.24
CA ALA A 191 -9.43 -0.38 2.20
C ALA A 191 -9.70 1.02 1.65
N THR A 192 -9.77 2.04 2.52
CA THR A 192 -9.96 3.44 2.09
C THR A 192 -8.80 3.96 1.24
N VAL A 193 -7.57 3.61 1.61
CA VAL A 193 -6.36 3.97 0.86
C VAL A 193 -6.35 3.33 -0.54
N VAL A 194 -6.69 2.04 -0.62
CA VAL A 194 -6.75 1.33 -1.91
C VAL A 194 -7.80 1.97 -2.82
N LEU A 195 -8.98 2.30 -2.27
CA LEU A 195 -10.06 2.93 -3.03
C LEU A 195 -9.64 4.28 -3.62
N PHE A 196 -9.27 5.22 -2.75
CA PHE A 196 -8.97 6.60 -3.19
C PHE A 196 -7.64 6.68 -3.94
N GLY A 197 -6.68 5.80 -3.62
CA GLY A 197 -5.46 5.69 -4.39
C GLY A 197 -5.68 5.18 -5.81
N THR A 198 -6.57 4.18 -5.98
CA THR A 198 -6.94 3.68 -7.32
C THR A 198 -7.73 4.72 -8.10
N ALA A 199 -8.68 5.40 -7.45
CA ALA A 199 -9.41 6.50 -8.07
C ALA A 199 -8.46 7.61 -8.53
N GLY A 200 -7.52 8.02 -7.68
CA GLY A 200 -6.53 9.03 -8.01
C GLY A 200 -5.58 8.60 -9.13
N MET A 201 -5.16 7.32 -9.14
CA MET A 201 -4.30 6.79 -10.20
C MET A 201 -4.90 7.01 -11.60
N LEU A 202 -6.21 6.83 -11.73
CA LEU A 202 -6.91 7.02 -13.01
C LEU A 202 -7.30 8.48 -13.26
N LEU A 203 -7.64 9.22 -12.20
CA LEU A 203 -8.11 10.58 -12.28
C LEU A 203 -7.00 11.59 -12.63
N TYR A 204 -5.78 11.41 -12.12
CA TYR A 204 -4.70 12.40 -12.28
C TYR A 204 -4.21 12.55 -13.72
N PRO A 205 -4.00 11.48 -14.51
CA PRO A 205 -3.69 11.62 -15.92
C PRO A 205 -4.78 12.38 -16.70
N TRP A 206 -6.05 12.10 -16.38
CA TRP A 206 -7.18 12.82 -16.98
C TRP A 206 -7.21 14.31 -16.58
N ILE A 207 -6.89 14.63 -15.31
CA ILE A 207 -6.74 16.04 -14.87
C ILE A 207 -5.58 16.71 -15.60
N HIS A 208 -4.45 16.02 -15.79
CA HIS A 208 -3.32 16.56 -16.53
C HIS A 208 -3.71 16.90 -17.97
N GLU A 209 -4.41 15.99 -18.64
CA GLU A 209 -4.91 16.20 -19.99
C GLU A 209 -5.90 17.37 -20.06
N LEU A 210 -6.83 17.47 -19.10
CA LEU A 210 -7.79 18.57 -19.01
C LEU A 210 -7.09 19.91 -18.83
N LEU A 211 -6.10 20.00 -17.94
CA LEU A 211 -5.33 21.23 -17.69
C LEU A 211 -4.55 21.67 -18.94
N THR A 212 -3.87 20.75 -19.59
CA THR A 212 -2.94 21.07 -20.69
C THR A 212 -3.67 21.26 -22.01
N GLN A 213 -4.65 20.41 -22.33
CA GLN A 213 -5.31 20.41 -23.63
C GLN A 213 -6.53 21.32 -23.69
N HIS A 214 -7.35 21.38 -22.63
CA HIS A 214 -8.59 22.18 -22.65
C HIS A 214 -8.39 23.58 -22.05
N TRP A 215 -7.65 23.67 -20.95
CA TRP A 215 -7.44 24.98 -20.29
C TRP A 215 -6.12 25.64 -20.67
N HIS A 216 -5.29 24.97 -21.49
CA HIS A 216 -3.98 25.46 -21.95
C HIS A 216 -3.08 25.95 -20.82
N VAL A 217 -3.17 25.33 -19.63
CA VAL A 217 -2.30 25.64 -18.51
C VAL A 217 -0.96 24.97 -18.76
N ALA A 218 0.12 25.73 -18.76
CA ALA A 218 1.46 25.19 -18.88
C ALA A 218 1.87 24.51 -17.57
N VAL A 219 1.71 23.19 -17.50
CA VAL A 219 2.15 22.37 -16.36
C VAL A 219 3.37 21.57 -16.76
N SER A 220 4.49 21.77 -16.08
CA SER A 220 5.70 20.98 -16.37
C SER A 220 5.55 19.55 -15.85
N ASP A 221 6.16 18.58 -16.56
CA ASP A 221 6.22 17.17 -16.15
C ASP A 221 6.75 17.02 -14.72
N ARG A 222 7.76 17.82 -14.37
CA ARG A 222 8.35 17.87 -13.04
C ARG A 222 7.32 18.30 -11.99
N ALA A 223 6.60 19.40 -12.20
CA ALA A 223 5.63 19.92 -11.24
C ALA A 223 4.48 18.95 -11.06
N PHE A 224 3.94 18.41 -12.15
CA PHE A 224 2.86 17.42 -12.07
C PHE A 224 3.32 16.10 -11.47
N GLY A 225 4.56 15.68 -11.73
CA GLY A 225 5.18 14.53 -11.10
C GLY A 225 5.31 14.71 -9.58
N ILE A 226 5.85 15.86 -9.12
CA ILE A 226 5.93 16.16 -7.68
C ILE A 226 4.54 16.18 -7.05
N PHE A 227 3.55 16.81 -7.69
CA PHE A 227 2.14 16.79 -7.25
C PHE A 227 1.63 15.35 -7.10
N THR A 228 1.78 14.54 -8.13
CA THR A 228 1.34 13.13 -8.15
C THR A 228 1.99 12.32 -7.02
N GLY A 229 3.30 12.42 -6.85
CA GLY A 229 4.05 11.73 -5.80
C GLY A 229 3.73 12.20 -4.39
N ALA A 230 3.46 13.51 -4.24
CA ALA A 230 3.12 14.12 -2.95
C ALA A 230 1.67 13.85 -2.52
N THR A 231 0.77 13.45 -3.40
CA THR A 231 -0.67 13.37 -3.12
C THR A 231 -1.28 11.99 -3.31
N LEU A 232 -0.82 11.16 -4.25
CA LEU A 232 -1.27 9.77 -4.36
C LEU A 232 -0.83 8.90 -3.17
N HIS A 233 -1.51 7.79 -2.96
CA HIS A 233 -1.37 6.98 -1.76
C HIS A 233 -0.24 5.95 -1.85
N GLU A 234 -0.16 5.15 -2.89
CA GLU A 234 0.81 4.05 -3.01
C GLU A 234 1.83 4.28 -4.12
N VAL A 235 3.06 3.75 -3.93
CA VAL A 235 4.15 3.89 -4.91
C VAL A 235 3.77 3.29 -6.26
N ALA A 236 3.14 2.12 -6.27
CA ALA A 236 2.72 1.47 -7.51
C ALA A 236 1.70 2.31 -8.29
N GLN A 237 0.75 2.94 -7.58
CA GLN A 237 -0.24 3.85 -8.19
C GLN A 237 0.42 5.12 -8.73
N VAL A 238 1.43 5.64 -8.04
CA VAL A 238 2.23 6.80 -8.49
C VAL A 238 2.95 6.48 -9.79
N ILE A 239 3.62 5.32 -9.86
CA ILE A 239 4.30 4.86 -11.08
C ILE A 239 3.30 4.71 -12.23
N ALA A 240 2.18 4.01 -11.97
CA ALA A 240 1.17 3.77 -12.99
C ALA A 240 0.56 5.07 -13.53
N SER A 241 0.20 6.00 -12.64
CA SER A 241 -0.36 7.31 -13.00
C SER A 241 0.63 8.17 -13.78
N GLY A 242 1.89 8.23 -13.33
CA GLY A 242 2.95 8.97 -14.02
C GLY A 242 3.23 8.42 -15.42
N LYS A 243 3.30 7.09 -15.55
CA LYS A 243 3.52 6.39 -16.83
C LYS A 243 2.39 6.58 -17.84
N MET A 244 1.17 6.86 -17.40
CA MET A 244 0.07 7.23 -18.29
C MET A 244 0.26 8.62 -18.92
N ILE A 245 1.13 9.45 -18.33
CA ILE A 245 1.46 10.78 -18.86
C ILE A 245 2.75 10.67 -19.66
N ASN A 246 3.88 10.43 -18.99
CA ASN A 246 5.17 10.14 -19.60
C ASN A 246 6.18 9.67 -18.54
N ASP A 247 7.39 9.26 -18.99
CA ASP A 247 8.45 8.77 -18.12
C ASP A 247 9.00 9.87 -17.18
N ALA A 248 9.12 11.10 -17.64
CA ALA A 248 9.65 12.21 -16.84
C ALA A 248 8.73 12.53 -15.66
N THR A 249 7.40 12.54 -15.89
CA THR A 249 6.40 12.69 -14.83
C THR A 249 6.45 11.52 -13.84
N ALA A 250 6.58 10.27 -14.33
CA ALA A 250 6.67 9.10 -13.48
C ALA A 250 7.92 9.14 -12.58
N ASP A 251 9.06 9.50 -13.13
CA ASP A 251 10.32 9.57 -12.39
C ASP A 251 10.29 10.65 -11.31
N ALA A 252 9.80 11.85 -11.63
CA ALA A 252 9.60 12.92 -10.65
C ALA A 252 8.61 12.51 -9.55
N ALA A 253 7.52 11.84 -9.92
CA ALA A 253 6.51 11.38 -9.00
C ALA A 253 7.04 10.31 -8.02
N VAL A 254 7.84 9.36 -8.52
CA VAL A 254 8.46 8.33 -7.68
C VAL A 254 9.44 8.95 -6.69
N VAL A 255 10.29 9.88 -7.11
CA VAL A 255 11.23 10.56 -6.20
C VAL A 255 10.46 11.30 -5.10
N ALA A 256 9.46 12.11 -5.45
CA ALA A 256 8.63 12.82 -4.48
C ALA A 256 7.93 11.85 -3.51
N LYS A 257 7.45 10.71 -4.01
CA LYS A 257 6.85 9.68 -3.17
C LYS A 257 7.86 9.01 -2.25
N MET A 258 9.10 8.76 -2.70
CA MET A 258 10.13 8.15 -1.86
C MET A 258 10.51 9.04 -0.68
N VAL A 259 10.47 10.36 -0.81
CA VAL A 259 10.64 11.29 0.31
C VAL A 259 9.63 11.01 1.41
N ARG A 260 8.34 10.83 1.07
CA ARG A 260 7.29 10.49 2.05
C ARG A 260 7.51 9.10 2.67
N VAL A 261 7.88 8.13 1.85
CA VAL A 261 8.11 6.75 2.31
C VAL A 261 9.28 6.68 3.29
N LEU A 262 10.38 7.37 3.00
CA LEU A 262 11.54 7.45 3.90
C LEU A 262 11.20 8.19 5.20
N ALA A 263 10.32 9.18 5.16
CA ALA A 263 9.84 9.89 6.33
C ALA A 263 8.98 9.02 7.29
N LEU A 264 8.52 7.84 6.86
CA LEU A 264 7.76 6.92 7.71
C LEU A 264 8.57 6.49 8.95
N GLY A 265 9.86 6.19 8.80
CA GLY A 265 10.72 5.79 9.92
C GLY A 265 10.79 6.86 11.03
N PRO A 266 11.22 8.09 10.72
CA PRO A 266 11.18 9.22 11.67
C PRO A 266 9.78 9.48 12.25
N LEU A 267 8.72 9.40 11.44
CA LEU A 267 7.34 9.57 11.90
C LEU A 267 6.97 8.55 12.98
N LEU A 268 7.23 7.27 12.73
CA LEU A 268 6.95 6.19 13.69
C LEU A 268 7.75 6.38 14.99
N LEU A 269 9.00 6.83 14.88
CA LEU A 269 9.84 7.13 16.04
C LEU A 269 9.24 8.29 16.87
N ILE A 270 8.85 9.38 16.22
CA ILE A 270 8.20 10.53 16.89
C ILE A 270 6.91 10.05 17.56
N MET A 271 6.06 9.29 16.88
CA MET A 271 4.81 8.78 17.44
C MET A 271 5.05 7.84 18.64
N ALA A 272 6.08 7.00 18.58
CA ALA A 272 6.43 6.06 19.65
C ALA A 272 7.03 6.79 20.88
N LEU A 273 7.74 7.89 20.66
CA LEU A 273 8.38 8.67 21.74
C LEU A 273 7.47 9.72 22.36
N TRP A 274 6.31 10.02 21.75
CA TRP A 274 5.41 11.09 22.23
C TRP A 274 4.83 10.78 23.61
N PRO A 275 5.19 11.57 24.66
CA PRO A 275 4.97 11.18 26.06
C PRO A 275 3.53 11.32 26.56
N ARG A 276 2.64 11.99 25.83
CA ARG A 276 1.30 12.39 26.31
C ARG A 276 0.13 11.65 25.66
N THR A 277 0.35 10.51 25.05
CA THR A 277 -0.73 9.78 24.38
C THR A 277 -1.22 8.64 25.26
N SER A 278 -2.54 8.44 25.32
CA SER A 278 -3.18 7.38 26.12
C SER A 278 -2.66 5.97 25.78
N TRP A 279 -2.16 5.77 24.56
CA TRP A 279 -1.54 4.52 24.16
C TRP A 279 -0.11 4.30 24.69
N SER A 280 0.58 5.35 25.16
CA SER A 280 1.91 5.22 25.78
C SER A 280 1.84 4.80 27.26
N GLN A 281 0.71 5.06 27.93
CA GLN A 281 0.52 4.71 29.36
C GLN A 281 0.15 3.24 29.55
N GLU A 282 -0.56 2.62 28.59
CA GLU A 282 -0.87 1.19 28.62
C GLU A 282 0.34 0.29 28.25
N ALA A 283 1.44 0.91 27.81
CA ALA A 283 2.67 0.23 27.42
C ALA A 283 3.63 0.05 28.61
N GLY A 284 3.21 -0.65 29.67
CA GLY A 284 4.11 -1.17 30.72
C GLY A 284 5.15 -2.19 30.22
N GLY A 285 5.40 -2.29 28.91
CA GLY A 285 6.35 -3.17 28.29
C GLY A 285 7.50 -2.43 27.61
N HIS A 286 8.71 -2.95 27.76
CA HIS A 286 9.96 -2.47 27.19
C HIS A 286 9.78 -2.03 25.73
N ARG A 287 10.12 -0.76 25.44
CA ARG A 287 10.21 -0.21 24.08
C ARG A 287 11.23 -1.01 23.28
N ASN A 288 10.78 -1.92 22.45
CA ASN A 288 11.65 -2.83 21.74
C ASN A 288 12.16 -2.15 20.46
N LEU A 289 13.36 -1.61 20.49
CA LEU A 289 14.04 -0.99 19.34
C LEU A 289 14.03 -1.92 18.11
N ARG A 290 14.08 -3.25 18.34
CA ARG A 290 13.97 -4.26 17.28
C ARG A 290 12.61 -4.23 16.58
N GLY A 291 11.51 -3.92 17.29
CA GLY A 291 10.18 -3.75 16.69
C GLY A 291 10.11 -2.52 15.78
N LEU A 292 10.74 -1.42 16.21
CA LEU A 292 10.82 -0.19 15.42
C LEU A 292 11.66 -0.37 14.17
N LEU A 293 12.82 -1.06 14.25
CA LEU A 293 13.65 -1.38 13.08
C LEU A 293 12.93 -2.28 12.06
N ARG A 294 12.02 -3.15 12.51
CA ARG A 294 11.17 -3.96 11.61
C ARG A 294 10.14 -3.13 10.83
N SER A 295 9.78 -1.95 11.33
CA SER A 295 8.85 -1.04 10.66
C SER A 295 9.53 -0.15 9.61
N VAL A 296 10.87 -0.16 9.53
CA VAL A 296 11.61 0.56 8.49
C VAL A 296 11.25 -0.03 7.13
N PRO A 297 10.89 0.80 6.14
CA PRO A 297 10.57 0.34 4.79
C PRO A 297 11.84 -0.02 4.03
N TRP A 298 12.41 -1.21 4.29
CA TRP A 298 13.68 -1.68 3.72
C TRP A 298 13.73 -1.62 2.20
N PHE A 299 12.59 -1.72 1.51
CA PHE A 299 12.53 -1.54 0.06
C PHE A 299 12.88 -0.11 -0.37
N ALA A 300 12.59 0.90 0.46
CA ALA A 300 12.99 2.27 0.17
C ALA A 300 14.49 2.49 0.38
N VAL A 301 15.08 1.81 1.37
CA VAL A 301 16.55 1.76 1.53
C VAL A 301 17.18 1.06 0.33
N GLY A 302 16.59 -0.06 -0.12
CA GLY A 302 16.99 -0.77 -1.34
C GLY A 302 16.92 0.12 -2.59
N PHE A 303 15.85 0.91 -2.73
CA PHE A 303 15.71 1.89 -3.82
C PHE A 303 16.88 2.90 -3.83
N VAL A 304 17.19 3.49 -2.66
CA VAL A 304 18.33 4.43 -2.55
C VAL A 304 19.67 3.75 -2.87
N ALA A 305 19.87 2.51 -2.40
CA ALA A 305 21.08 1.76 -2.69
C ALA A 305 21.23 1.45 -4.20
N VAL A 306 20.15 0.99 -4.86
CA VAL A 306 20.15 0.72 -6.31
C VAL A 306 20.37 2.01 -7.11
N MET A 307 19.76 3.11 -6.70
CA MET A 307 19.98 4.43 -7.28
C MET A 307 21.44 4.89 -7.10
N ALA A 308 22.06 4.63 -5.95
CA ALA A 308 23.47 4.93 -5.71
C ALA A 308 24.38 4.14 -6.66
N LEU A 309 24.12 2.84 -6.85
CA LEU A 309 24.84 2.00 -7.82
C LEU A 309 24.69 2.54 -9.25
N ASN A 310 23.48 2.98 -9.63
CA ASN A 310 23.24 3.57 -10.94
C ASN A 310 23.93 4.94 -11.10
N SER A 311 23.92 5.77 -10.06
CA SER A 311 24.60 7.09 -10.05
C SER A 311 26.11 6.97 -10.13
N ALA A 312 26.68 5.92 -9.54
CA ALA A 312 28.11 5.60 -9.60
C ALA A 312 28.52 4.90 -10.92
N ALA A 313 27.59 4.74 -11.88
CA ALA A 313 27.80 4.02 -13.14
C ALA A 313 28.32 2.58 -12.98
N LEU A 314 28.04 1.94 -11.82
CA LEU A 314 28.46 0.56 -11.54
C LEU A 314 27.58 -0.49 -12.23
N VAL A 315 26.42 -0.11 -12.76
CA VAL A 315 25.52 -0.99 -13.52
C VAL A 315 25.87 -0.86 -15.01
N PRO A 316 26.32 -1.95 -15.69
CA PRO A 316 26.62 -1.93 -17.11
C PRO A 316 25.42 -1.45 -17.93
N SER A 317 25.67 -0.57 -18.90
CA SER A 317 24.61 0.00 -19.77
C SER A 317 23.84 -1.07 -20.54
N GLU A 318 24.52 -2.16 -20.91
CA GLU A 318 23.96 -3.29 -21.64
C GLU A 318 22.88 -4.06 -20.84
N TRP A 319 22.99 -4.10 -19.53
CA TRP A 319 22.06 -4.80 -18.66
C TRP A 319 20.82 -3.96 -18.29
N LYS A 320 20.94 -2.63 -18.35
CA LYS A 320 19.87 -1.73 -17.94
C LYS A 320 18.53 -2.01 -18.64
N PRO A 321 18.45 -2.18 -19.98
CA PRO A 321 17.17 -2.43 -20.64
C PRO A 321 16.48 -3.71 -20.14
N ALA A 322 17.26 -4.80 -19.97
CA ALA A 322 16.72 -6.06 -19.47
C ALA A 322 16.24 -5.97 -18.01
N LEU A 323 17.01 -5.29 -17.16
CA LEU A 323 16.64 -5.05 -15.75
C LEU A 323 15.40 -4.16 -15.62
N VAL A 324 15.28 -3.14 -16.47
CA VAL A 324 14.11 -2.26 -16.53
C VAL A 324 12.88 -2.99 -17.04
N ALA A 325 13.01 -3.86 -18.04
CA ALA A 325 11.91 -4.71 -18.52
C ALA A 325 11.44 -5.70 -17.43
N PHE A 326 12.39 -6.31 -16.73
CA PHE A 326 12.09 -7.20 -15.59
C PHE A 326 11.40 -6.44 -14.45
N ASP A 327 11.85 -5.23 -14.12
CA ASP A 327 11.22 -4.36 -13.14
C ASP A 327 9.78 -4.03 -13.50
N ASN A 328 9.50 -3.63 -14.74
CA ASN A 328 8.14 -3.39 -15.23
C ASN A 328 7.24 -4.63 -15.06
N TRP A 329 7.78 -5.81 -15.35
CA TRP A 329 7.03 -7.06 -15.19
C TRP A 329 6.72 -7.36 -13.71
N LEU A 330 7.69 -7.16 -12.81
CA LEU A 330 7.47 -7.31 -11.35
C LEU A 330 6.37 -6.37 -10.85
N LEU A 331 6.42 -5.12 -11.26
CA LEU A 331 5.44 -4.10 -10.90
C LEU A 331 4.07 -4.41 -11.50
N ALA A 332 3.99 -4.88 -12.74
CA ALA A 332 2.73 -5.30 -13.37
C ALA A 332 2.11 -6.50 -12.63
N CYS A 333 2.91 -7.51 -12.23
CA CYS A 333 2.45 -8.62 -11.38
C CYS A 333 1.87 -8.12 -10.05
N ALA A 334 2.54 -7.16 -9.42
CA ALA A 334 2.10 -6.57 -8.17
C ALA A 334 0.80 -5.79 -8.34
N MET A 335 0.67 -4.99 -9.41
CA MET A 335 -0.53 -4.22 -9.72
C MET A 335 -1.73 -5.13 -10.03
N LEU A 336 -1.52 -6.22 -10.77
CA LEU A 336 -2.54 -7.25 -10.99
C LEU A 336 -3.03 -7.83 -9.65
N ALA A 337 -2.11 -8.18 -8.76
CA ALA A 337 -2.45 -8.72 -7.44
C ALA A 337 -3.18 -7.71 -6.55
N ILE A 338 -2.85 -6.42 -6.62
CA ILE A 338 -3.58 -5.33 -5.94
C ILE A 338 -4.99 -5.23 -6.52
N GLY A 339 -5.14 -5.22 -7.84
CA GLY A 339 -6.43 -5.21 -8.52
C GLY A 339 -7.32 -6.39 -8.09
N LEU A 340 -6.78 -7.61 -8.07
CA LEU A 340 -7.48 -8.83 -7.62
C LEU A 340 -7.93 -8.79 -6.14
N HIS A 341 -7.32 -7.95 -5.32
CA HIS A 341 -7.73 -7.70 -3.93
C HIS A 341 -8.76 -6.57 -3.80
N THR A 342 -8.98 -5.77 -4.83
CA THR A 342 -9.85 -4.59 -4.79
C THR A 342 -11.29 -4.99 -5.13
N ARG A 343 -12.08 -5.32 -4.09
CA ARG A 343 -13.50 -5.63 -4.22
C ARG A 343 -14.36 -4.47 -3.74
N ILE A 344 -15.28 -4.03 -4.57
CA ILE A 344 -16.24 -2.96 -4.24
C ILE A 344 -17.08 -3.33 -3.02
N SER A 345 -17.47 -4.61 -2.89
CA SER A 345 -18.24 -5.07 -1.73
C SER A 345 -17.52 -4.91 -0.38
N ASP A 346 -16.19 -5.08 -0.37
CA ASP A 346 -15.40 -4.97 0.86
C ASP A 346 -15.18 -3.49 1.24
N LEU A 347 -15.08 -2.63 0.23
CA LEU A 347 -15.02 -1.17 0.41
C LEU A 347 -16.30 -0.60 1.04
N LEU A 348 -17.47 -1.08 0.60
CA LEU A 348 -18.77 -0.66 1.17
C LEU A 348 -18.94 -1.09 2.63
N ARG A 349 -18.24 -2.14 3.07
CA ARG A 349 -18.24 -2.63 4.46
C ARG A 349 -17.32 -1.83 5.39
N ALA A 350 -16.44 -0.99 4.86
CA ALA A 350 -15.50 -0.18 5.66
C ALA A 350 -16.18 0.81 6.62
N GLY A 351 -17.44 1.13 6.35
CA GLY A 351 -18.22 2.07 7.15
C GLY A 351 -18.18 3.50 6.59
N ARG A 352 -19.27 4.24 6.80
CA ARG A 352 -19.45 5.57 6.19
C ARG A 352 -18.45 6.61 6.71
N LYS A 353 -18.12 6.59 8.01
CA LYS A 353 -17.29 7.62 8.64
C LYS A 353 -15.82 7.57 8.18
N PRO A 354 -15.11 6.42 8.22
CA PRO A 354 -13.75 6.30 7.70
C PRO A 354 -13.67 6.60 6.20
N LEU A 355 -14.69 6.17 5.43
CA LEU A 355 -14.78 6.42 3.99
C LEU A 355 -14.92 7.92 3.69
N ALA A 356 -15.80 8.63 4.43
CA ALA A 356 -16.01 10.06 4.28
C ALA A 356 -14.75 10.85 4.67
N LEU A 357 -14.06 10.46 5.76
CA LEU A 357 -12.77 11.05 6.11
C LEU A 357 -11.74 10.87 5.00
N ALA A 358 -11.60 9.65 4.49
CA ALA A 358 -10.63 9.37 3.41
C ALA A 358 -10.95 10.12 2.12
N GLY A 359 -12.25 10.27 1.78
CA GLY A 359 -12.70 11.09 0.65
C GLY A 359 -12.35 12.57 0.84
N LEU A 360 -12.59 13.11 2.03
CA LEU A 360 -12.19 14.47 2.35
C LEU A 360 -10.67 14.66 2.28
N LEU A 361 -9.90 13.69 2.78
CA LEU A 361 -8.44 13.73 2.70
C LEU A 361 -7.94 13.62 1.25
N PHE A 362 -8.63 12.86 0.42
CA PHE A 362 -8.32 12.79 -1.01
C PHE A 362 -8.51 14.15 -1.71
N VAL A 363 -9.63 14.83 -1.44
CA VAL A 363 -9.89 16.19 -1.96
C VAL A 363 -8.87 17.18 -1.39
N PHE A 364 -8.56 17.09 -0.09
CA PHE A 364 -7.54 17.92 0.56
C PHE A 364 -6.16 17.72 -0.07
N LEU A 365 -5.74 16.47 -0.31
CA LEU A 365 -4.48 16.14 -0.96
C LEU A 365 -4.40 16.74 -2.37
N MET A 366 -5.48 16.65 -3.14
CA MET A 366 -5.53 17.26 -4.49
C MET A 366 -5.43 18.77 -4.41
N GLY A 367 -6.28 19.43 -3.61
CA GLY A 367 -6.35 20.88 -3.54
C GLY A 367 -5.11 21.52 -2.91
N ALA A 368 -4.72 21.06 -1.71
CA ALA A 368 -3.54 21.58 -1.01
C ALA A 368 -2.25 21.23 -1.76
N GLY A 369 -2.18 20.03 -2.34
CA GLY A 369 -1.03 19.61 -3.16
C GLY A 369 -0.86 20.48 -4.40
N ALA A 370 -1.95 20.79 -5.10
CA ALA A 370 -1.92 21.68 -6.26
C ALA A 370 -1.45 23.10 -5.88
N VAL A 371 -1.98 23.66 -4.78
CA VAL A 371 -1.57 24.97 -4.28
C VAL A 371 -0.10 25.00 -3.91
N LEU A 372 0.38 24.00 -3.14
CA LEU A 372 1.79 23.92 -2.74
C LEU A 372 2.73 23.74 -3.92
N CYS A 373 2.35 22.92 -4.92
CA CYS A 373 3.15 22.76 -6.12
C CYS A 373 3.20 24.06 -6.93
N ALA A 374 2.07 24.76 -7.10
CA ALA A 374 2.04 26.03 -7.80
C ALA A 374 2.89 27.13 -7.12
N TRP A 375 3.14 26.99 -5.81
CA TRP A 375 3.86 28.00 -5.02
C TRP A 375 5.36 27.69 -4.86
N LEU A 376 5.75 26.41 -4.85
CA LEU A 376 7.11 25.97 -4.50
C LEU A 376 7.86 25.28 -5.64
N VAL A 377 7.20 24.96 -6.75
CA VAL A 377 7.77 24.24 -7.89
C VAL A 377 7.61 25.03 -9.17
#